data_b39c9db714613d08d366eca76a49e96b
#
_entry.id   b39c9db714613d08d366eca76a49e96b
#
_cell.length_a   1.000
_cell.length_b   1.000
_cell.length_c   1.000
_cell.angle_alpha   90.00
_cell.angle_beta   90.00
_cell.angle_gamma   90.00
#
_symmetry.space_group_name_H-M   'P 1'
#
loop_
_entity.id
_entity.type
_entity.pdbx_description
1 polymer ?
#
loop_
_entity_poly.entity_id
_entity_poly.type
_entity_poly.pdbx_seq_one_letter_code
_entity_poly.pdbx_strand_id
1 'polypeptide(L)'
;NSCRSQIAEAFGKVLAANVFESYSAGTETKPQINQDAVRLMKELYGIDMEKAQYSKLISAIPKPDIAISMGCNVSCPFIGRPFDENWGLDDPTGKSDDEFKAVIEQIRQNVLALKGIRRTERAAL
;
A
#
# COMPACT_ATOMS: atom_id res chain seq x y z
N ASN A 1 7.34 -1.68 -5.97
CA ASN A 1 6.80 -1.43 -4.63
C ASN A 1 7.42 -0.17 -4.04
N SER A 2 7.04 0.98 -4.54
CA SER A 2 7.67 2.22 -4.07
C SER A 2 6.69 3.33 -3.71
N CYS A 3 5.43 3.26 -4.09
CA CYS A 3 4.48 4.36 -3.89
C CYS A 3 3.16 3.90 -3.28
N ARG A 4 2.15 3.61 -4.11
CA ARG A 4 0.77 3.34 -3.64
C ARG A 4 0.67 2.24 -2.59
N SER A 5 1.28 1.09 -2.81
CA SER A 5 1.23 -0.02 -1.87
C SER A 5 1.99 0.28 -0.57
N GLN A 6 3.05 1.08 -0.62
CA GLN A 6 3.76 1.53 0.58
C GLN A 6 2.89 2.45 1.42
N ILE A 7 2.13 3.34 0.80
CA ILE A 7 1.17 4.21 1.50
C ILE A 7 0.10 3.35 2.17
N ALA A 8 -0.42 2.36 1.46
CA ALA A 8 -1.42 1.44 2.00
C ALA A 8 -0.88 0.63 3.19
N GLU A 9 0.34 0.13 3.11
CA GLU A 9 1.00 -0.56 4.24
C GLU A 9 1.10 0.36 5.45
N ALA A 10 1.51 1.62 5.25
CA ALA A 10 1.65 2.59 6.33
C ALA A 10 0.32 2.84 7.04
N PHE A 11 -0.75 3.07 6.30
CA PHE A 11 -2.08 3.24 6.89
C PHE A 11 -2.57 1.98 7.59
N GLY A 12 -2.32 0.81 7.02
CA GLY A 12 -2.68 -0.45 7.66
C GLY A 12 -2.00 -0.61 9.02
N LYS A 13 -0.73 -0.28 9.11
CA LYS A 13 0.04 -0.35 10.37
C LYS A 13 -0.40 0.65 11.41
N VAL A 14 -0.82 1.84 11.00
CA VAL A 14 -1.21 2.92 11.92
C VAL A 14 -2.69 2.84 12.28
N LEU A 15 -3.56 2.61 11.31
CA LEU A 15 -5.00 2.70 11.51
C LEU A 15 -5.65 1.36 11.85
N ALA A 16 -5.03 0.24 11.49
CA ALA A 16 -5.63 -1.08 11.59
C ALA A 16 -4.69 -2.15 12.18
N ALA A 17 -3.68 -1.76 12.93
CA ALA A 17 -2.68 -2.67 13.50
C ALA A 17 -3.30 -3.76 14.39
N ASN A 18 -4.42 -3.46 15.03
CA ASN A 18 -5.14 -4.41 15.89
C ASN A 18 -6.17 -5.26 15.13
N VAL A 19 -6.30 -5.08 13.84
CA VAL A 19 -7.26 -5.83 13.00
C VAL A 19 -6.54 -6.80 12.08
N PHE A 20 -5.46 -6.36 11.42
CA PHE A 20 -4.69 -7.20 10.52
C PHE A 20 -3.23 -6.76 10.47
N GLU A 21 -2.35 -7.65 10.03
CA GLU A 21 -0.97 -7.32 9.69
C GLU A 21 -0.90 -6.86 8.24
N SER A 22 -0.24 -5.74 8.01
CA SER A 22 -0.18 -5.10 6.71
C SER A 22 1.20 -5.26 6.08
N TYR A 23 1.22 -5.73 4.84
CA TYR A 23 2.44 -5.89 4.05
C TYR A 23 2.23 -5.27 2.68
N SER A 24 3.30 -4.79 2.08
CA SER A 24 3.29 -4.38 0.68
C SER A 24 4.44 -5.05 -0.05
N ALA A 25 4.26 -5.28 -1.34
CA ALA A 25 5.28 -5.93 -2.16
C ALA A 25 5.03 -5.64 -3.64
N GLY A 26 6.03 -5.88 -4.46
CA GLY A 26 5.95 -5.74 -5.89
C GLY A 26 6.72 -6.82 -6.63
N THR A 27 6.68 -6.75 -7.95
CA THR A 27 7.44 -7.65 -8.83
C THR A 27 8.88 -7.21 -8.99
N GLU A 28 9.16 -5.93 -8.67
CA GLU A 28 10.49 -5.34 -8.71
C GLU A 28 10.73 -4.53 -7.44
N THR A 29 11.99 -4.41 -7.04
CA THR A 29 12.37 -3.51 -5.96
C THR A 29 12.88 -2.20 -6.53
N LYS A 30 12.73 -1.13 -5.74
CA LYS A 30 13.34 0.17 -5.98
C LYS A 30 14.38 0.43 -4.89
N PRO A 31 15.42 1.26 -5.15
CA PRO A 31 16.42 1.57 -4.11
C PRO A 31 15.82 2.19 -2.86
N GLN A 32 14.71 2.90 -3.00
CA GLN A 32 14.03 3.57 -1.90
C GLN A 32 12.55 3.73 -2.20
N ILE A 33 11.77 4.00 -1.16
CA ILE A 33 10.36 4.37 -1.29
C ILE A 33 10.27 5.70 -2.02
N ASN A 34 9.19 5.93 -2.77
CA ASN A 34 8.96 7.20 -3.45
C ASN A 34 9.07 8.36 -2.43
N GLN A 35 9.96 9.31 -2.69
CA GLN A 35 10.27 10.36 -1.73
C GLN A 35 9.16 11.40 -1.57
N ASP A 36 8.32 11.60 -2.58
CA ASP A 36 7.13 12.44 -2.42
C ASP A 36 6.12 11.78 -1.51
N ALA A 37 5.98 10.46 -1.60
CA ALA A 37 5.13 9.71 -0.68
C ALA A 37 5.64 9.82 0.76
N VAL A 38 6.94 9.64 0.98
CA VAL A 38 7.56 9.78 2.31
C VAL A 38 7.31 11.17 2.88
N ARG A 39 7.56 12.20 2.08
CA ARG A 39 7.38 13.60 2.48
C ARG A 39 5.94 13.91 2.86
N LEU A 40 5.00 13.57 1.98
CA LEU A 40 3.59 13.90 2.19
C LEU A 40 2.96 13.11 3.33
N MET A 41 3.31 11.85 3.49
CA MET A 41 2.82 11.05 4.61
C MET A 41 3.30 11.61 5.95
N LYS A 42 4.54 12.11 6.00
CA LYS A 42 5.06 12.74 7.19
C LYS A 42 4.39 14.09 7.48
N GLU A 43 4.21 14.93 6.46
CA GLU A 43 3.57 16.23 6.60
C GLU A 43 2.10 16.13 6.99
N LEU A 44 1.34 15.24 6.34
CA LEU A 44 -0.10 15.15 6.52
C LEU A 44 -0.51 14.32 7.73
N TYR A 45 0.24 13.28 8.06
CA TYR A 45 -0.17 12.29 9.06
C TYR A 45 0.90 12.01 10.12
N GLY A 46 2.08 12.62 10.01
CA GLY A 46 3.17 12.36 10.96
C GLY A 46 3.74 10.95 10.86
N ILE A 47 3.54 10.26 9.75
CA ILE A 47 4.00 8.90 9.53
C ILE A 47 5.33 8.92 8.80
N ASP A 48 6.38 8.37 9.43
CA ASP A 48 7.70 8.20 8.81
C ASP A 48 7.80 6.78 8.26
N MET A 49 7.48 6.61 6.98
CA MET A 49 7.48 5.29 6.34
C MET A 49 8.87 4.64 6.29
N GLU A 50 9.92 5.43 6.24
CA GLU A 50 11.29 4.89 6.12
C GLU A 50 11.80 4.22 7.40
N LYS A 51 11.14 4.45 8.54
CA LYS A 51 11.52 3.80 9.80
C LYS A 51 11.19 2.31 9.81
N ALA A 52 10.12 1.89 9.15
CA ALA A 52 9.58 0.53 9.27
C ALA A 52 9.34 -0.15 7.93
N GLN A 53 9.52 0.55 6.83
CA GLN A 53 9.15 0.05 5.51
C GLN A 53 10.31 0.19 4.53
N TYR A 54 10.33 -0.72 3.56
CA TYR A 54 11.30 -0.72 2.48
C TYR A 54 10.67 -1.39 1.26
N SER A 55 11.21 -1.12 0.07
CA SER A 55 10.75 -1.76 -1.16
C SER A 55 11.15 -3.23 -1.16
N LYS A 56 10.21 -4.14 -1.47
CA LYS A 56 10.45 -5.57 -1.38
C LYS A 56 9.65 -6.36 -2.41
N LEU A 57 10.15 -7.55 -2.70
CA LEU A 57 9.50 -8.48 -3.62
C LEU A 57 8.36 -9.23 -2.92
N ILE A 58 7.40 -9.71 -3.73
CA ILE A 58 6.29 -10.55 -3.26
C ILE A 58 6.81 -11.77 -2.50
N SER A 59 7.93 -12.36 -2.92
CA SER A 59 8.53 -13.51 -2.26
C SER A 59 9.08 -13.20 -0.86
N ALA A 60 9.27 -11.94 -0.51
CA ALA A 60 9.83 -11.53 0.78
C ALA A 60 8.78 -11.34 1.87
N ILE A 61 7.49 -11.43 1.54
CA ILE A 61 6.40 -11.28 2.51
C ILE A 61 5.73 -12.62 2.80
N PRO A 62 5.05 -12.76 3.95
CA PRO A 62 4.27 -13.96 4.24
C PRO A 62 3.15 -14.14 3.22
N LYS A 63 2.70 -15.39 3.04
CA LYS A 63 1.54 -15.68 2.19
C LYS A 63 0.31 -14.93 2.73
N PRO A 64 -0.32 -14.06 1.93
CA PRO A 64 -1.42 -13.25 2.44
C PRO A 64 -2.73 -14.04 2.52
N ASP A 65 -3.55 -13.69 3.49
CA ASP A 65 -4.95 -14.15 3.56
C ASP A 65 -5.82 -13.32 2.62
N ILE A 66 -5.46 -12.04 2.46
CA ILE A 66 -6.13 -11.12 1.54
C ILE A 66 -5.06 -10.44 0.69
N ALA A 67 -5.23 -10.47 -0.61
CA ALA A 67 -4.34 -9.82 -1.57
C ALA A 67 -5.08 -8.73 -2.34
N ILE A 68 -4.51 -7.52 -2.33
CA ILE A 68 -5.13 -6.34 -2.95
C ILE A 68 -4.15 -5.74 -3.95
N SER A 69 -4.63 -5.50 -5.16
CA SER A 69 -3.89 -4.80 -6.21
C SER A 69 -4.18 -3.31 -6.15
N MET A 70 -3.16 -2.48 -6.29
CA MET A 70 -3.32 -1.02 -6.34
C MET A 70 -3.81 -0.54 -7.71
N GLY A 71 -3.64 -1.37 -8.73
CA GLY A 71 -4.02 -1.08 -10.10
C GLY A 71 -2.99 -1.65 -11.07
N CYS A 72 -3.47 -2.20 -12.18
CA CYS A 72 -2.64 -2.81 -13.19
C CYS A 72 -2.95 -2.15 -14.53
N ASN A 73 -1.94 -1.63 -15.22
CA ASN A 73 -2.13 -0.94 -16.50
C ASN A 73 -2.39 -1.92 -17.65
N VAL A 74 -1.72 -3.06 -17.65
CA VAL A 74 -1.81 -4.06 -18.72
C VAL A 74 -2.25 -5.40 -18.16
N SER A 75 -1.53 -5.91 -17.16
CA SER A 75 -1.86 -7.15 -16.49
C SER A 75 -1.34 -7.11 -15.07
N CYS A 76 -2.08 -7.71 -14.14
CA CYS A 76 -1.61 -7.87 -12.78
C CYS A 76 -0.58 -8.98 -12.70
N PRO A 77 0.46 -8.87 -11.86
CA PRO A 77 1.39 -9.95 -11.66
C PRO A 77 0.68 -11.15 -11.03
N PHE A 78 1.16 -12.34 -11.35
CA PHE A 78 0.67 -13.56 -10.71
C PHE A 78 1.38 -13.74 -9.36
N ILE A 79 0.60 -13.85 -8.31
CA ILE A 79 1.09 -13.99 -6.93
C ILE A 79 0.80 -15.37 -6.33
N GLY A 80 0.45 -16.35 -7.16
CA GLY A 80 0.07 -17.69 -6.71
C GLY A 80 -1.42 -17.83 -6.42
N ARG A 81 -2.18 -16.76 -6.51
CA ARG A 81 -3.64 -16.72 -6.32
C ARG A 81 -4.20 -15.44 -6.95
N PRO A 82 -5.52 -15.40 -7.24
CA PRO A 82 -6.16 -14.15 -7.68
C PRO A 82 -6.12 -13.09 -6.58
N PHE A 83 -6.16 -11.82 -6.98
CA PHE A 83 -6.37 -10.73 -6.03
C PHE A 83 -7.82 -10.73 -5.55
N ASP A 84 -8.01 -10.47 -4.25
CA ASP A 84 -9.35 -10.35 -3.66
C ASP A 84 -10.02 -9.04 -4.05
N GLU A 85 -9.21 -7.97 -4.17
CA GLU A 85 -9.68 -6.65 -4.59
C GLU A 85 -8.64 -6.00 -5.51
N ASN A 86 -9.14 -5.17 -6.41
CA ASN A 86 -8.30 -4.28 -7.22
C ASN A 86 -8.79 -2.86 -6.98
N TRP A 87 -7.98 -2.03 -6.34
CA TRP A 87 -8.38 -0.68 -6.00
C TRP A 87 -8.30 0.30 -7.17
N GLY A 88 -7.63 -0.06 -8.25
CA GLY A 88 -7.63 0.70 -9.49
C GLY A 88 -7.18 2.15 -9.34
N LEU A 89 -6.17 2.39 -8.53
CA LEU A 89 -5.70 3.74 -8.20
C LEU A 89 -4.75 4.26 -9.27
N ASP A 90 -4.86 5.55 -9.58
CA ASP A 90 -3.87 6.22 -10.43
C ASP A 90 -2.51 6.25 -9.74
N ASP A 91 -1.45 6.12 -10.52
CA ASP A 91 -0.09 6.25 -10.00
C ASP A 91 0.28 7.74 -9.94
N PRO A 92 0.47 8.31 -8.75
CA PRO A 92 0.77 9.74 -8.61
C PRO A 92 2.24 10.09 -8.80
N THR A 93 3.10 9.11 -9.10
CA THR A 93 4.53 9.33 -9.28
C THR A 93 4.80 10.41 -10.33
N GLY A 94 5.53 11.45 -9.95
CA GLY A 94 5.86 12.56 -10.83
C GLY A 94 4.73 13.58 -11.04
N LYS A 95 3.59 13.40 -10.38
CA LYS A 95 2.45 14.32 -10.48
C LYS A 95 2.49 15.37 -9.37
N SER A 96 1.57 16.35 -9.44
CA SER A 96 1.48 17.43 -8.45
C SER A 96 1.17 16.90 -7.05
N ASP A 97 1.47 17.72 -6.03
CA ASP A 97 1.14 17.40 -4.64
C ASP A 97 -0.38 17.21 -4.46
N ASP A 98 -1.20 18.02 -5.13
CA ASP A 98 -2.66 17.90 -5.02
C ASP A 98 -3.15 16.56 -5.57
N GLU A 99 -2.62 16.12 -6.70
CA GLU A 99 -2.95 14.81 -7.27
C GLU A 99 -2.45 13.69 -6.36
N PHE A 100 -1.27 13.84 -5.79
CA PHE A 100 -0.69 12.89 -4.85
C PHE A 100 -1.56 12.78 -3.59
N LYS A 101 -1.97 13.92 -3.03
CA LYS A 101 -2.84 13.96 -1.83
C LYS A 101 -4.18 13.28 -2.08
N ALA A 102 -4.76 13.44 -3.26
CA ALA A 102 -6.03 12.79 -3.62
C ALA A 102 -5.90 11.26 -3.59
N VAL A 103 -4.79 10.72 -4.12
CA VAL A 103 -4.52 9.28 -4.08
C VAL A 103 -4.29 8.79 -2.66
N ILE A 104 -3.52 9.53 -1.86
CA ILE A 104 -3.29 9.20 -0.44
C ILE A 104 -4.61 9.12 0.31
N GLU A 105 -5.50 10.09 0.13
CA GLU A 105 -6.80 10.09 0.80
C GLU A 105 -7.68 8.92 0.38
N GLN A 106 -7.68 8.58 -0.91
CA GLN A 106 -8.43 7.43 -1.40
C GLN A 106 -7.90 6.13 -0.78
N ILE A 107 -6.59 5.97 -0.67
CA ILE A 107 -5.98 4.80 -0.03
C ILE A 107 -6.40 4.74 1.45
N ARG A 108 -6.37 5.87 2.14
CA ARG A 108 -6.78 5.94 3.54
C ARG A 108 -8.22 5.47 3.72
N GLN A 109 -9.14 5.93 2.89
CA GLN A 109 -10.53 5.51 2.91
C GLN A 109 -10.68 4.02 2.65
N ASN A 110 -9.94 3.50 1.68
CA ASN A 110 -9.98 2.08 1.34
C ASN A 110 -9.46 1.19 2.49
N VAL A 111 -8.40 1.62 3.17
CA VAL A 111 -7.86 0.89 4.33
C VAL A 111 -8.87 0.90 5.49
N LEU A 112 -9.54 2.02 5.73
CA LEU A 112 -10.55 2.11 6.78
C LEU A 112 -11.76 1.22 6.46
N ALA A 113 -12.17 1.14 5.20
CA ALA A 113 -13.24 0.24 4.77
C ALA A 113 -12.84 -1.23 4.97
N LEU A 114 -11.62 -1.58 4.62
CA LEU A 114 -11.07 -2.93 4.82
C LEU A 114 -11.02 -3.28 6.31
N LYS A 115 -10.61 -2.34 7.16
CA LYS A 115 -10.59 -2.50 8.61
C LYS A 115 -11.98 -2.89 9.16
N GLY A 116 -13.04 -2.27 8.62
CA GLY A 116 -14.41 -2.56 9.05
C GLY A 116 -14.89 -3.95 8.65
N ILE A 117 -14.34 -4.52 7.59
CA ILE A 117 -14.75 -5.82 7.05
C ILE A 117 -13.89 -6.96 7.63
N ARG A 118 -12.58 -6.74 7.75
CA ARG A 118 -11.58 -7.77 8.03
C ARG A 118 -10.93 -7.53 9.38
N ARG A 119 -11.47 -8.14 10.43
CA ARG A 119 -11.01 -7.88 11.81
C ARG A 119 -9.88 -8.75 12.30
N THR A 120 -9.62 -9.90 11.69
CA THR A 120 -8.64 -10.85 12.19
C THR A 120 -7.75 -11.46 11.12
N GLU A 121 -7.88 -11.00 9.88
CA GLU A 121 -7.17 -11.56 8.74
C GLU A 121 -5.90 -10.75 8.44
N ARG A 122 -4.91 -11.42 7.86
CA ARG A 122 -3.68 -10.79 7.40
C ARG A 122 -3.89 -10.24 6.00
N ALA A 123 -3.54 -8.98 5.78
CA ALA A 123 -3.66 -8.34 4.48
C ALA A 123 -2.29 -8.03 3.88
N ALA A 124 -2.12 -8.29 2.58
CA ALA A 124 -0.98 -7.84 1.78
C ALA A 124 -1.46 -6.78 0.77
N LEU A 125 -0.91 -5.61 0.85
CA LEU A 125 -1.36 -4.43 0.11
C LEU A 125 -0.41 -4.02 -1.03
#